data_c97fc3e46da5e76ad7191ab40aeda774
#
_entry.id   c97fc3e46da5e76ad7191ab40aeda774
#
_cell.length_a   1.000
_cell.length_b   1.000
_cell.length_c   1.000
_cell.angle_alpha   90.00
_cell.angle_beta   90.00
_cell.angle_gamma   90.00
#
_symmetry.space_group_name_H-M   'P 1'
#
loop_
_entity.id
_entity.type
_entity.pdbx_description
1 polymer ?
#
loop_
_entity_poly.entity_id
_entity_poly.type
_entity_poly.pdbx_seq_one_letter_code
_entity_poly.pdbx_strand_id
1 'polypeptide(L)'
;MGAPHQFDGVKTLSPRAPSRSRRKSTLDGSVVERHFLFWLAVLVLVVLALWLLSEILLPFVAGLAIAYLLTPLTDRLERFGINRLAAALLIIAVVVLALVYLILLVAPIVGAQLSSFIDSVPGNVTRLQALLGDPSRPWLQKLLGAGFSADKSIGDLVTQGVGWLTTFLRSLWSGGRALVSLFSLVVVTPVVAFYLIYDWHRMIRNVDSWIPIQYRDTVRELAREVDAAIAGFVRGQTAVCLILGSFYAVALTLTGLNFGLLIGLISGLITFIPYVGSMTGLVLALGVAVAQFWPAYGLILIVLGIFLVGQFVEGNVLAPKLVGESVGIHP
;
A
#
# COMPACT_ATOMS: atom_id res chain seq x y z
N MET A 1 -103.09 -9.43 37.94
CA MET A 1 -102.92 -10.58 38.86
C MET A 1 -101.65 -11.29 38.47
N GLY A 2 -100.69 -11.38 39.35
CA GLY A 2 -99.46 -12.19 39.11
C GLY A 2 -98.22 -11.40 39.37
N ALA A 3 -97.71 -11.49 40.58
CA ALA A 3 -96.56 -10.78 41.12
C ALA A 3 -95.21 -11.28 40.58
N PRO A 4 -94.09 -10.55 40.79
CA PRO A 4 -92.83 -10.76 40.20
C PRO A 4 -91.95 -11.72 41.00
N HIS A 5 -91.17 -12.50 40.32
CA HIS A 5 -90.07 -13.29 40.92
C HIS A 5 -88.78 -12.51 40.86
N GLN A 6 -88.22 -12.25 41.98
CA GLN A 6 -86.88 -11.74 42.32
C GLN A 6 -85.85 -12.83 41.98
N PHE A 7 -84.83 -12.52 41.20
CA PHE A 7 -83.64 -13.34 41.11
C PHE A 7 -82.39 -12.53 41.50
N ASP A 8 -81.89 -12.96 42.62
CA ASP A 8 -80.64 -12.50 43.24
C ASP A 8 -79.42 -12.92 42.48
N GLY A 9 -78.44 -12.01 42.44
CA GLY A 9 -77.07 -12.33 42.67
C GLY A 9 -76.28 -12.96 41.53
N VAL A 10 -75.90 -12.18 40.45
CA VAL A 10 -74.76 -12.55 39.59
C VAL A 10 -73.54 -11.75 40.04
N LYS A 11 -72.66 -12.44 40.79
CA LYS A 11 -71.34 -11.94 41.09
C LYS A 11 -70.51 -11.84 39.74
N THR A 12 -70.25 -10.63 39.30
CA THR A 12 -69.38 -10.35 38.22
C THR A 12 -67.93 -10.68 38.63
N LEU A 13 -67.42 -11.81 38.15
CA LEU A 13 -66.00 -12.15 38.23
C LEU A 13 -65.25 -11.27 37.23
N SER A 14 -64.44 -10.30 37.71
CA SER A 14 -63.51 -9.53 36.89
C SER A 14 -62.42 -10.46 36.36
N PRO A 15 -62.12 -10.39 35.06
CA PRO A 15 -61.01 -11.16 34.48
C PRO A 15 -59.68 -10.60 35.02
N ARG A 16 -58.93 -11.39 35.78
CA ARG A 16 -57.54 -11.13 36.14
C ARG A 16 -56.72 -11.10 34.87
N ALA A 17 -56.19 -9.91 34.53
CA ALA A 17 -55.21 -9.74 33.48
C ALA A 17 -54.00 -10.61 33.81
N PRO A 18 -53.48 -11.37 32.82
CA PRO A 18 -52.25 -12.13 33.03
C PRO A 18 -51.11 -11.14 33.23
N SER A 19 -50.40 -11.25 34.35
CA SER A 19 -49.19 -10.53 34.63
C SER A 19 -48.13 -10.92 33.56
N ARG A 20 -47.91 -10.06 32.60
CA ARG A 20 -46.75 -10.15 31.71
C ARG A 20 -45.49 -10.04 32.57
N SER A 21 -44.96 -11.18 33.01
CA SER A 21 -43.60 -11.26 33.51
C SER A 21 -42.71 -10.77 32.38
N ARG A 22 -42.23 -9.55 32.48
CA ARG A 22 -41.09 -9.04 31.68
C ARG A 22 -39.92 -9.98 31.99
N ARG A 23 -39.75 -11.02 31.17
CA ARG A 23 -38.48 -11.70 31.05
C ARG A 23 -37.47 -10.64 30.64
N LYS A 24 -36.81 -10.04 31.61
CA LYS A 24 -35.54 -9.35 31.38
C LYS A 24 -34.64 -10.43 30.82
N SER A 25 -34.43 -10.41 29.49
CA SER A 25 -33.32 -11.10 28.87
C SER A 25 -32.07 -10.40 29.38
N THR A 26 -31.53 -10.85 30.49
CA THR A 26 -30.15 -10.68 30.83
C THR A 26 -29.42 -11.44 29.74
N LEU A 27 -29.09 -10.73 28.64
CA LEU A 27 -28.06 -11.20 27.73
C LEU A 27 -26.86 -11.44 28.65
N ASP A 28 -26.55 -12.71 28.89
CA ASP A 28 -25.46 -13.12 29.76
C ASP A 28 -24.20 -12.40 29.24
N GLY A 29 -23.71 -11.40 29.96
CA GLY A 29 -22.48 -10.65 29.61
C GLY A 29 -21.33 -11.61 29.37
N SER A 30 -21.32 -12.75 30.05
CA SER A 30 -20.34 -13.82 29.86
C SER A 30 -20.37 -14.46 28.47
N VAL A 31 -21.52 -14.53 27.81
CA VAL A 31 -21.65 -15.08 26.45
C VAL A 31 -21.09 -14.07 25.42
N VAL A 32 -21.40 -12.80 25.59
CA VAL A 32 -20.89 -11.72 24.73
C VAL A 32 -19.37 -11.58 24.89
N GLU A 33 -18.87 -11.59 26.12
CA GLU A 33 -17.42 -11.56 26.40
C GLU A 33 -16.68 -12.77 25.81
N ARG A 34 -17.23 -13.97 25.93
CA ARG A 34 -16.62 -15.19 25.37
C ARG A 34 -16.58 -15.15 23.84
N HIS A 35 -17.63 -14.66 23.18
CA HIS A 35 -17.61 -14.46 21.71
C HIS A 35 -16.63 -13.38 21.30
N PHE A 36 -16.56 -12.27 22.02
CA PHE A 36 -15.60 -11.21 21.76
C PHE A 36 -14.15 -11.70 21.93
N LEU A 37 -13.85 -12.39 23.04
CA LEU A 37 -12.53 -12.97 23.28
C LEU A 37 -12.15 -14.02 22.23
N PHE A 38 -13.12 -14.85 21.81
CA PHE A 38 -12.91 -15.83 20.74
C PHE A 38 -12.54 -15.14 19.42
N TRP A 39 -13.32 -14.15 19.00
CA TRP A 39 -13.02 -13.42 17.75
C TRP A 39 -11.73 -12.60 17.84
N LEU A 40 -11.43 -12.03 19.01
CA LEU A 40 -10.16 -11.37 19.26
C LEU A 40 -8.98 -12.35 19.16
N ALA A 41 -9.11 -13.54 19.75
CA ALA A 41 -8.09 -14.58 19.66
C ALA A 41 -7.89 -15.08 18.23
N VAL A 42 -8.97 -15.25 17.46
CA VAL A 42 -8.92 -15.59 16.04
C VAL A 42 -8.23 -14.49 15.24
N LEU A 43 -8.58 -13.23 15.48
CA LEU A 43 -7.94 -12.08 14.83
C LEU A 43 -6.44 -12.03 15.12
N VAL A 44 -6.04 -12.18 16.39
CA VAL A 44 -4.63 -12.21 16.79
C VAL A 44 -3.91 -13.39 16.15
N LEU A 45 -4.52 -14.57 16.11
CA LEU A 45 -3.95 -15.74 15.46
C LEU A 45 -3.75 -15.53 13.95
N VAL A 46 -4.73 -14.93 13.27
CA VAL A 46 -4.65 -14.59 11.85
C VAL A 46 -3.54 -13.57 11.59
N VAL A 47 -3.49 -12.49 12.38
CA VAL A 47 -2.44 -11.47 12.26
C VAL A 47 -1.06 -12.07 12.51
N LEU A 48 -0.92 -12.92 13.53
CA LEU A 48 0.34 -13.61 13.83
C LEU A 48 0.73 -14.56 12.69
N ALA A 49 -0.22 -15.33 12.15
CA ALA A 49 0.02 -16.22 11.01
C ALA A 49 0.43 -15.41 9.76
N LEU A 50 -0.25 -14.31 9.45
CA LEU A 50 0.11 -13.42 8.34
C LEU A 50 1.49 -12.80 8.53
N TRP A 51 1.83 -12.41 9.75
CA TRP A 51 3.14 -11.86 10.09
C TRP A 51 4.25 -12.92 9.94
N LEU A 52 4.01 -14.13 10.44
CA LEU A 52 4.97 -15.25 10.35
C LEU A 52 5.17 -15.71 8.91
N LEU A 53 4.10 -15.68 8.10
CA LEU A 53 4.11 -16.11 6.70
C LEU A 53 4.39 -14.97 5.72
N SER A 54 4.64 -13.74 6.19
CA SER A 54 4.76 -12.54 5.34
C SER A 54 5.81 -12.68 4.24
N GLU A 55 6.96 -13.27 4.53
CA GLU A 55 8.01 -13.52 3.53
C GLU A 55 7.56 -14.48 2.43
N ILE A 56 6.74 -15.48 2.78
CA ILE A 56 6.20 -16.47 1.84
C ILE A 56 5.03 -15.88 1.06
N LEU A 57 4.21 -15.04 1.70
CA LEU A 57 3.02 -14.44 1.09
C LEU A 57 3.36 -13.34 0.07
N LEU A 58 4.50 -12.66 0.20
CA LEU A 58 4.89 -11.57 -0.67
C LEU A 58 4.86 -11.93 -2.17
N PRO A 59 5.45 -13.04 -2.65
CA PRO A 59 5.35 -13.44 -4.05
C PRO A 59 3.92 -13.72 -4.51
N PHE A 60 3.05 -14.23 -3.63
CA PHE A 60 1.64 -14.49 -3.97
C PHE A 60 0.84 -13.20 -4.11
N VAL A 61 1.03 -12.24 -3.19
CA VAL A 61 0.39 -10.92 -3.27
C VAL A 61 0.88 -10.16 -4.50
N ALA A 62 2.18 -10.18 -4.78
CA ALA A 62 2.76 -9.61 -5.98
C ALA A 62 2.22 -10.29 -7.25
N GLY A 63 2.14 -11.64 -7.26
CA GLY A 63 1.55 -12.40 -8.36
C GLY A 63 0.08 -12.07 -8.59
N LEU A 64 -0.69 -11.89 -7.53
CA LEU A 64 -2.09 -11.45 -7.62
C LEU A 64 -2.21 -10.04 -8.21
N ALA A 65 -1.38 -9.09 -7.75
CA ALA A 65 -1.36 -7.73 -8.30
C ALA A 65 -1.01 -7.72 -9.79
N ILE A 66 0.00 -8.49 -10.19
CA ILE A 66 0.38 -8.67 -11.60
C ILE A 66 -0.75 -9.32 -12.39
N ALA A 67 -1.41 -10.34 -11.86
CA ALA A 67 -2.55 -10.98 -12.50
C ALA A 67 -3.69 -9.97 -12.75
N TYR A 68 -4.05 -9.17 -11.75
CA TYR A 68 -5.04 -8.09 -11.92
C TYR A 68 -4.65 -7.07 -12.98
N LEU A 69 -3.35 -6.72 -13.05
CA LEU A 69 -2.86 -5.79 -14.06
C LEU A 69 -2.91 -6.37 -15.46
N LEU A 70 -2.58 -7.67 -15.62
CA LEU A 70 -2.40 -8.31 -16.92
C LEU A 70 -3.66 -9.01 -17.46
N THR A 71 -4.63 -9.33 -16.62
CA THR A 71 -5.88 -9.99 -17.04
C THR A 71 -6.58 -9.29 -18.22
N PRO A 72 -6.75 -7.95 -18.25
CA PRO A 72 -7.40 -7.31 -19.38
C PRO A 72 -6.61 -7.42 -20.69
N LEU A 73 -5.27 -7.56 -20.62
CA LEU A 73 -4.45 -7.80 -21.79
C LEU A 73 -4.66 -9.23 -22.31
N THR A 74 -4.73 -10.21 -21.39
CA THR A 74 -5.00 -11.61 -21.70
C THR A 74 -6.37 -11.77 -22.34
N ASP A 75 -7.41 -11.14 -21.79
CA ASP A 75 -8.76 -11.17 -22.32
C ASP A 75 -8.86 -10.53 -23.72
N ARG A 76 -8.04 -9.51 -24.02
CA ARG A 76 -7.94 -8.95 -25.37
C ARG A 76 -7.32 -9.93 -26.35
N LEU A 77 -6.22 -10.61 -25.98
CA LEU A 77 -5.59 -11.63 -26.83
C LEU A 77 -6.52 -12.82 -27.09
N GLU A 78 -7.30 -13.22 -26.09
CA GLU A 78 -8.31 -14.28 -26.23
C GLU A 78 -9.39 -13.88 -27.24
N ARG A 79 -9.82 -12.60 -27.26
CA ARG A 79 -10.75 -12.07 -28.27
C ARG A 79 -10.19 -12.08 -29.69
N PHE A 80 -8.87 -12.06 -29.86
CA PHE A 80 -8.20 -12.23 -31.17
C PHE A 80 -8.05 -13.70 -31.59
N GLY A 81 -8.62 -14.65 -30.82
CA GLY A 81 -8.64 -16.08 -31.17
C GLY A 81 -7.45 -16.86 -30.59
N ILE A 82 -6.60 -16.25 -29.77
CA ILE A 82 -5.51 -16.96 -29.08
C ILE A 82 -6.11 -17.70 -27.89
N ASN A 83 -5.75 -18.97 -27.71
CA ASN A 83 -6.23 -19.73 -26.56
C ASN A 83 -5.67 -19.11 -25.24
N ARG A 84 -6.45 -19.20 -24.16
CA ARG A 84 -6.13 -18.57 -22.87
C ARG A 84 -4.76 -18.96 -22.31
N LEU A 85 -4.35 -20.22 -22.48
CA LEU A 85 -3.04 -20.70 -22.05
C LEU A 85 -1.91 -20.00 -22.81
N ALA A 86 -1.99 -19.92 -24.15
CA ALA A 86 -0.97 -19.26 -24.96
C ALA A 86 -0.95 -17.73 -24.70
N ALA A 87 -2.12 -17.11 -24.52
CA ALA A 87 -2.24 -15.69 -24.20
C ALA A 87 -1.59 -15.38 -22.84
N ALA A 88 -1.85 -16.16 -21.81
CA ALA A 88 -1.26 -16.00 -20.48
C ALA A 88 0.27 -16.19 -20.51
N LEU A 89 0.76 -17.26 -21.16
CA LEU A 89 2.19 -17.52 -21.32
C LEU A 89 2.90 -16.39 -22.08
N LEU A 90 2.31 -15.95 -23.19
CA LEU A 90 2.89 -14.87 -24.01
C LEU A 90 3.00 -13.58 -23.22
N ILE A 91 1.94 -13.16 -22.54
CA ILE A 91 1.94 -11.90 -21.77
C ILE A 91 2.92 -11.98 -20.63
N ILE A 92 2.94 -13.07 -19.86
CA ILE A 92 3.89 -13.24 -18.76
C ILE A 92 5.33 -13.27 -19.29
N ALA A 93 5.60 -13.99 -20.38
CA ALA A 93 6.92 -14.02 -20.98
C ALA A 93 7.36 -12.61 -21.42
N VAL A 94 6.50 -11.85 -22.08
CA VAL A 94 6.79 -10.46 -22.49
C VAL A 94 7.06 -9.57 -21.28
N VAL A 95 6.24 -9.66 -20.23
CA VAL A 95 6.42 -8.85 -19.01
C VAL A 95 7.71 -9.22 -18.29
N VAL A 96 8.00 -10.52 -18.14
CA VAL A 96 9.26 -10.99 -17.52
C VAL A 96 10.46 -10.53 -18.32
N LEU A 97 10.45 -10.68 -19.65
CA LEU A 97 11.54 -10.21 -20.52
C LEU A 97 11.71 -8.69 -20.44
N ALA A 98 10.61 -7.93 -20.47
CA ALA A 98 10.63 -6.48 -20.33
C ALA A 98 11.18 -6.07 -18.96
N LEU A 99 10.80 -6.75 -17.89
CA LEU A 99 11.29 -6.49 -16.52
C LEU A 99 12.78 -6.81 -16.41
N VAL A 100 13.21 -7.97 -16.93
CA VAL A 100 14.64 -8.35 -16.96
C VAL A 100 15.47 -7.33 -17.75
N TYR A 101 14.99 -6.93 -18.92
CA TYR A 101 15.64 -5.90 -19.72
C TYR A 101 15.75 -4.57 -18.98
N LEU A 102 14.65 -4.13 -18.35
CA LEU A 102 14.62 -2.92 -17.55
C LEU A 102 15.60 -2.98 -16.36
N ILE A 103 15.63 -4.11 -15.65
CA ILE A 103 16.57 -4.34 -14.55
C ILE A 103 18.02 -4.26 -15.06
N LEU A 104 18.35 -4.96 -16.14
CA LEU A 104 19.69 -4.93 -16.71
C LEU A 104 20.13 -3.53 -17.16
N LEU A 105 19.19 -2.70 -17.64
CA LEU A 105 19.45 -1.33 -18.03
C LEU A 105 19.61 -0.39 -16.83
N VAL A 106 18.75 -0.52 -15.84
CA VAL A 106 18.63 0.43 -14.72
C VAL A 106 19.54 0.03 -13.53
N ALA A 107 19.72 -1.27 -13.28
CA ALA A 107 20.48 -1.73 -12.11
C ALA A 107 21.93 -1.21 -12.06
N PRO A 108 22.73 -1.16 -13.15
CA PRO A 108 24.07 -0.63 -13.06
C PRO A 108 24.10 0.88 -12.74
N ILE A 109 23.13 1.64 -13.28
CA ILE A 109 23.02 3.08 -13.03
C ILE A 109 22.62 3.34 -11.58
N VAL A 110 21.58 2.64 -11.11
CA VAL A 110 21.09 2.73 -9.73
C VAL A 110 22.15 2.23 -8.75
N GLY A 111 22.85 1.14 -9.07
CA GLY A 111 23.92 0.59 -8.24
C GLY A 111 25.08 1.59 -8.08
N ALA A 112 25.54 2.21 -9.17
CA ALA A 112 26.57 3.24 -9.13
C ALA A 112 26.13 4.49 -8.33
N GLN A 113 24.88 4.94 -8.53
CA GLN A 113 24.34 6.08 -7.77
C GLN A 113 24.16 5.73 -6.29
N LEU A 114 23.75 4.52 -5.97
CA LEU A 114 23.55 4.06 -4.62
C LEU A 114 24.87 3.95 -3.84
N SER A 115 25.93 3.36 -4.45
CA SER A 115 27.24 3.32 -3.83
C SER A 115 27.79 4.73 -3.58
N SER A 116 27.73 5.59 -4.59
CA SER A 116 28.16 6.99 -4.48
C SER A 116 27.33 7.77 -3.45
N PHE A 117 26.04 7.50 -3.33
CA PHE A 117 25.19 8.09 -2.30
C PHE A 117 25.66 7.68 -0.90
N ILE A 118 25.86 6.39 -0.64
CA ILE A 118 26.32 5.87 0.63
C ILE A 118 27.67 6.50 1.02
N ASP A 119 28.59 6.57 0.07
CA ASP A 119 29.93 7.14 0.29
C ASP A 119 29.90 8.66 0.52
N SER A 120 28.92 9.36 -0.07
CA SER A 120 28.77 10.82 0.06
C SER A 120 28.02 11.26 1.34
N VAL A 121 27.24 10.36 1.96
CA VAL A 121 26.42 10.71 3.13
C VAL A 121 27.22 11.29 4.29
N PRO A 122 28.35 10.69 4.74
CA PRO A 122 29.14 11.26 5.84
C PRO A 122 29.58 12.71 5.55
N GLY A 123 30.06 12.96 4.33
CA GLY A 123 30.47 14.29 3.88
C GLY A 123 29.31 15.30 3.83
N ASN A 124 28.17 14.87 3.33
CA ASN A 124 26.97 15.72 3.26
C ASN A 124 26.42 16.05 4.65
N VAL A 125 26.44 15.10 5.58
CA VAL A 125 26.07 15.32 6.99
C VAL A 125 26.97 16.33 7.66
N THR A 126 28.29 16.16 7.52
CA THR A 126 29.26 17.10 8.09
C THR A 126 29.07 18.52 7.52
N ARG A 127 28.79 18.62 6.23
CA ARG A 127 28.49 19.89 5.56
C ARG A 127 27.20 20.52 6.05
N LEU A 128 26.13 19.74 6.22
CA LEU A 128 24.86 20.20 6.79
C LEU A 128 25.05 20.66 8.25
N GLN A 129 25.78 19.91 9.06
CA GLN A 129 26.10 20.29 10.44
C GLN A 129 26.87 21.61 10.49
N ALA A 130 27.88 21.77 9.63
CA ALA A 130 28.63 23.03 9.54
C ALA A 130 27.73 24.21 9.11
N LEU A 131 26.78 24.00 8.19
CA LEU A 131 25.85 25.04 7.75
C LEU A 131 24.84 25.41 8.86
N LEU A 132 24.39 24.44 9.65
CA LEU A 132 23.42 24.64 10.74
C LEU A 132 24.09 25.21 12.01
N GLY A 133 25.37 24.88 12.24
CA GLY A 133 26.18 25.38 13.35
C GLY A 133 26.80 26.76 13.10
N ASP A 134 26.62 27.38 11.93
CA ASP A 134 27.22 28.67 11.58
C ASP A 134 26.62 29.81 12.41
N PRO A 135 27.40 30.44 13.35
CA PRO A 135 26.92 31.53 14.22
C PRO A 135 26.50 32.78 13.44
N SER A 136 26.95 32.95 12.21
CA SER A 136 26.62 34.09 11.36
C SER A 136 25.16 34.12 10.89
N ARG A 137 24.35 33.08 11.22
CA ARG A 137 22.97 32.88 10.72
C ARG A 137 21.94 32.72 11.83
N PRO A 138 21.65 33.74 12.62
CA PRO A 138 20.77 33.64 13.79
C PRO A 138 19.31 33.31 13.44
N TRP A 139 18.89 33.56 12.22
CA TRP A 139 17.54 33.21 11.75
C TRP A 139 17.31 31.70 11.62
N LEU A 140 18.36 30.93 11.27
CA LEU A 140 18.31 29.48 11.16
C LEU A 140 18.14 28.84 12.55
N GLN A 141 18.87 29.36 13.53
CA GLN A 141 18.77 28.94 14.94
C GLN A 141 17.38 29.25 15.53
N LYS A 142 16.76 30.36 15.12
CA LYS A 142 15.40 30.72 15.54
C LYS A 142 14.33 29.80 14.93
N LEU A 143 14.50 29.35 13.69
CA LEU A 143 13.58 28.43 13.01
C LEU A 143 13.63 27.01 13.59
N LEU A 144 14.80 26.54 13.98
CA LEU A 144 15.00 25.20 14.53
C LEU A 144 14.71 25.11 16.04
N GLY A 145 14.55 26.23 16.72
CA GLY A 145 14.28 26.32 18.16
C GLY A 145 15.53 26.16 19.02
N ALA A 146 15.58 26.87 20.13
CA ALA A 146 16.75 26.94 21.06
C ALA A 146 17.13 25.61 21.76
N GLY A 147 16.42 24.52 21.49
CA GLY A 147 16.68 23.18 22.04
C GLY A 147 17.12 22.15 21.00
N PHE A 148 17.22 22.52 19.71
CA PHE A 148 17.63 21.61 18.67
C PHE A 148 19.18 21.59 18.58
N SER A 149 19.79 20.64 19.27
CA SER A 149 21.23 20.37 19.13
C SER A 149 21.44 19.67 17.79
N ALA A 150 21.62 20.46 16.72
CA ALA A 150 21.82 19.96 15.35
C ALA A 150 22.97 18.92 15.26
N ASP A 151 23.97 19.06 16.14
CA ASP A 151 25.12 18.15 16.18
C ASP A 151 24.78 16.70 16.55
N LYS A 152 23.84 16.46 17.45
CA LYS A 152 23.51 15.10 17.89
C LYS A 152 22.32 14.52 17.16
N SER A 153 21.25 15.31 16.99
CA SER A 153 19.97 14.73 16.47
C SER A 153 20.02 14.43 14.98
N ILE A 154 20.62 15.27 14.15
CA ILE A 154 20.70 15.02 12.68
C ILE A 154 21.77 13.96 12.39
N GLY A 155 22.93 14.05 13.04
CA GLY A 155 23.98 13.06 12.89
C GLY A 155 23.51 11.66 13.25
N ASP A 156 22.81 11.51 14.38
CA ASP A 156 22.30 10.23 14.85
C ASP A 156 21.19 9.68 13.94
N LEU A 157 20.24 10.51 13.51
CA LEU A 157 19.17 10.09 12.58
C LEU A 157 19.72 9.67 11.22
N VAL A 158 20.69 10.42 10.69
CA VAL A 158 21.30 10.08 9.40
C VAL A 158 22.19 8.85 9.54
N THR A 159 22.99 8.76 10.59
CA THR A 159 23.83 7.58 10.85
C THR A 159 22.98 6.32 11.04
N GLN A 160 21.87 6.43 11.76
CA GLN A 160 20.90 5.33 11.90
C GLN A 160 20.25 4.98 10.55
N GLY A 161 19.80 5.97 9.79
CA GLY A 161 19.20 5.78 8.46
C GLY A 161 20.18 5.14 7.48
N VAL A 162 21.42 5.61 7.44
CA VAL A 162 22.48 5.02 6.61
C VAL A 162 22.88 3.65 7.12
N GLY A 163 22.99 3.47 8.43
CA GLY A 163 23.25 2.17 9.05
C GLY A 163 22.16 1.16 8.71
N TRP A 164 20.90 1.57 8.75
CA TRP A 164 19.78 0.74 8.33
C TRP A 164 19.83 0.44 6.83
N LEU A 165 20.06 1.44 5.99
CA LEU A 165 20.17 1.29 4.53
C LEU A 165 21.35 0.39 4.14
N THR A 166 22.52 0.60 4.73
CA THR A 166 23.70 -0.25 4.47
C THR A 166 23.51 -1.67 4.96
N THR A 167 22.86 -1.85 6.12
CA THR A 167 22.51 -3.19 6.64
C THR A 167 21.48 -3.86 5.72
N PHE A 168 20.48 -3.14 5.30
CA PHE A 168 19.47 -3.61 4.34
C PHE A 168 20.13 -4.04 3.02
N LEU A 169 20.97 -3.19 2.44
CA LEU A 169 21.69 -3.48 1.20
C LEU A 169 22.68 -4.65 1.35
N ARG A 170 23.42 -4.69 2.46
CA ARG A 170 24.29 -5.83 2.76
C ARG A 170 23.47 -7.11 2.95
N SER A 171 22.30 -7.04 3.58
CA SER A 171 21.40 -8.19 3.72
C SER A 171 20.87 -8.67 2.38
N LEU A 172 20.62 -7.77 1.44
CA LEU A 172 20.28 -8.10 0.05
C LEU A 172 21.45 -8.75 -0.70
N TRP A 173 22.71 -8.36 -0.41
CA TRP A 173 23.87 -8.81 -1.17
C TRP A 173 24.65 -9.98 -0.55
N SER A 174 24.64 -10.12 0.76
CA SER A 174 25.51 -11.06 1.49
C SER A 174 24.79 -12.31 2.00
N GLY A 175 23.50 -12.43 1.82
CA GLY A 175 22.73 -13.54 2.40
C GLY A 175 22.21 -14.51 1.37
N GLY A 176 22.54 -15.81 1.50
CA GLY A 176 21.83 -16.87 0.80
C GLY A 176 20.29 -16.75 0.95
N ARG A 177 19.81 -16.14 2.02
CA ARG A 177 18.41 -15.76 2.21
C ARG A 177 17.94 -14.73 1.17
N ALA A 178 18.75 -13.72 0.84
CA ALA A 178 18.38 -12.73 -0.18
C ALA A 178 18.30 -13.35 -1.57
N LEU A 179 19.21 -14.27 -1.89
CA LEU A 179 19.12 -15.03 -3.15
C LEU A 179 17.85 -15.90 -3.19
N VAL A 180 17.48 -16.54 -2.09
CA VAL A 180 16.25 -17.32 -1.98
C VAL A 180 15.02 -16.40 -2.09
N SER A 181 15.02 -15.25 -1.42
CA SER A 181 13.90 -14.30 -1.49
C SER A 181 13.79 -13.68 -2.89
N LEU A 182 14.91 -13.31 -3.51
CA LEU A 182 14.93 -12.79 -4.87
C LEU A 182 14.50 -13.86 -5.88
N PHE A 183 15.01 -15.09 -5.75
CA PHE A 183 14.58 -16.22 -6.57
C PHE A 183 13.09 -16.50 -6.39
N SER A 184 12.61 -16.53 -5.14
CA SER A 184 11.20 -16.68 -4.83
C SER A 184 10.37 -15.58 -5.49
N LEU A 185 10.77 -14.31 -5.41
CA LEU A 185 10.06 -13.20 -6.02
C LEU A 185 10.10 -13.28 -7.55
N VAL A 186 11.26 -13.55 -8.14
CA VAL A 186 11.45 -13.55 -9.60
C VAL A 186 10.86 -14.77 -10.28
N VAL A 187 10.85 -15.93 -9.61
CA VAL A 187 10.33 -17.18 -10.18
C VAL A 187 8.91 -17.46 -9.74
N VAL A 188 8.64 -17.39 -8.41
CA VAL A 188 7.32 -17.73 -7.88
C VAL A 188 6.26 -16.72 -8.29
N THR A 189 6.57 -15.43 -8.29
CA THR A 189 5.60 -14.38 -8.65
C THR A 189 5.04 -14.55 -10.07
N PRO A 190 5.86 -14.69 -11.14
CA PRO A 190 5.32 -14.95 -12.48
C PRO A 190 4.55 -16.26 -12.59
N VAL A 191 5.00 -17.31 -11.90
CA VAL A 191 4.30 -18.60 -11.88
C VAL A 191 2.92 -18.46 -11.22
N VAL A 192 2.85 -17.79 -10.08
CA VAL A 192 1.57 -17.51 -9.39
C VAL A 192 0.66 -16.64 -10.27
N ALA A 193 1.23 -15.58 -10.87
CA ALA A 193 0.48 -14.72 -11.78
C ALA A 193 -0.08 -15.50 -12.98
N PHE A 194 0.73 -16.41 -13.56
CA PHE A 194 0.30 -17.27 -14.64
C PHE A 194 -0.90 -18.16 -14.23
N TYR A 195 -0.79 -18.87 -13.11
CA TYR A 195 -1.88 -19.71 -12.64
C TYR A 195 -3.13 -18.91 -12.30
N LEU A 196 -2.98 -17.74 -11.67
CA LEU A 196 -4.09 -16.85 -11.38
C LEU A 196 -4.79 -16.35 -12.66
N ILE A 197 -4.03 -15.99 -13.71
CA ILE A 197 -4.62 -15.55 -14.99
C ILE A 197 -5.30 -16.74 -15.69
N TYR A 198 -4.64 -17.89 -15.72
CA TYR A 198 -5.13 -19.08 -16.45
C TYR A 198 -6.34 -19.70 -15.77
N ASP A 199 -6.27 -19.99 -14.48
CA ASP A 199 -7.30 -20.75 -13.75
C ASP A 199 -8.34 -19.88 -13.04
N TRP A 200 -8.28 -18.54 -13.16
CA TRP A 200 -9.15 -17.60 -12.45
C TRP A 200 -10.63 -17.99 -12.51
N HIS A 201 -11.15 -18.20 -13.70
CA HIS A 201 -12.57 -18.55 -13.89
C HIS A 201 -12.95 -19.90 -13.28
N ARG A 202 -12.04 -20.86 -13.28
CA ARG A 202 -12.26 -22.17 -12.65
C ARG A 202 -12.26 -22.06 -11.13
N MET A 203 -11.33 -21.29 -10.58
CA MET A 203 -11.22 -21.03 -9.15
C MET A 203 -12.49 -20.34 -8.64
N ILE A 204 -12.94 -19.28 -9.29
CA ILE A 204 -14.16 -18.57 -8.92
C ILE A 204 -15.39 -19.49 -8.99
N ARG A 205 -15.54 -20.32 -10.04
CA ARG A 205 -16.65 -21.29 -10.10
C ARG A 205 -16.63 -22.31 -8.96
N ASN A 206 -15.45 -22.76 -8.57
CA ASN A 206 -15.32 -23.69 -7.44
C ASN A 206 -15.75 -23.04 -6.13
N VAL A 207 -15.25 -21.84 -5.84
CA VAL A 207 -15.62 -21.06 -4.64
C VAL A 207 -17.12 -20.77 -4.63
N ASP A 208 -17.69 -20.36 -5.77
CA ASP A 208 -19.11 -20.12 -5.94
C ASP A 208 -19.98 -21.35 -5.64
N SER A 209 -19.49 -22.55 -5.94
CA SER A 209 -20.19 -23.80 -5.64
C SER A 209 -20.34 -24.11 -4.15
N TRP A 210 -19.47 -23.54 -3.30
CA TRP A 210 -19.53 -23.71 -1.85
C TRP A 210 -20.55 -22.79 -1.18
N ILE A 211 -21.03 -21.75 -1.89
CA ILE A 211 -21.94 -20.75 -1.35
C ILE A 211 -23.37 -21.36 -1.32
N PRO A 212 -24.05 -21.35 -0.15
CA PRO A 212 -25.45 -21.75 -0.07
C PRO A 212 -26.32 -20.95 -1.04
N ILE A 213 -27.27 -21.63 -1.70
CA ILE A 213 -28.10 -21.08 -2.79
C ILE A 213 -28.80 -19.78 -2.36
N GLN A 214 -29.28 -19.72 -1.12
CA GLN A 214 -30.02 -18.57 -0.58
C GLN A 214 -29.20 -17.25 -0.44
N TYR A 215 -27.86 -17.33 -0.40
CA TYR A 215 -26.99 -16.18 -0.28
C TYR A 215 -26.14 -15.93 -1.54
N ARG A 216 -26.26 -16.80 -2.54
CA ARG A 216 -25.39 -16.84 -3.70
C ARG A 216 -25.39 -15.52 -4.49
N ASP A 217 -26.56 -14.95 -4.75
CA ASP A 217 -26.68 -13.74 -5.55
C ASP A 217 -26.08 -12.53 -4.81
N THR A 218 -26.37 -12.37 -3.52
CA THR A 218 -25.79 -11.29 -2.69
C THR A 218 -24.27 -11.41 -2.60
N VAL A 219 -23.75 -12.63 -2.39
CA VAL A 219 -22.30 -12.85 -2.29
C VAL A 219 -21.61 -12.59 -3.62
N ARG A 220 -22.22 -12.99 -4.75
CA ARG A 220 -21.69 -12.72 -6.09
C ARG A 220 -21.65 -11.23 -6.41
N GLU A 221 -22.68 -10.48 -6.04
CA GLU A 221 -22.74 -9.03 -6.23
C GLU A 221 -21.64 -8.35 -5.44
N LEU A 222 -21.56 -8.63 -4.14
CA LEU A 222 -20.52 -8.09 -3.27
C LEU A 222 -19.10 -8.48 -3.73
N ALA A 223 -18.91 -9.75 -4.15
CA ALA A 223 -17.62 -10.21 -4.66
C ALA A 223 -17.21 -9.48 -5.93
N ARG A 224 -18.15 -9.17 -6.86
CA ARG A 224 -17.86 -8.39 -8.06
C ARG A 224 -17.49 -6.95 -7.74
N GLU A 225 -18.18 -6.33 -6.77
CA GLU A 225 -17.85 -4.96 -6.33
C GLU A 225 -16.45 -4.90 -5.72
N VAL A 226 -16.12 -5.85 -4.83
CA VAL A 226 -14.79 -5.95 -4.21
C VAL A 226 -13.72 -6.22 -5.27
N ASP A 227 -13.96 -7.15 -6.19
CA ASP A 227 -13.04 -7.47 -7.29
C ASP A 227 -12.77 -6.25 -8.19
N ALA A 228 -13.83 -5.54 -8.58
CA ALA A 228 -13.72 -4.32 -9.37
C ALA A 228 -12.93 -3.22 -8.63
N ALA A 229 -13.19 -3.03 -7.34
CA ALA A 229 -12.49 -2.05 -6.52
C ALA A 229 -11.00 -2.38 -6.37
N ILE A 230 -10.64 -3.64 -6.06
CA ILE A 230 -9.24 -4.08 -5.96
C ILE A 230 -8.53 -3.95 -7.30
N ALA A 231 -9.15 -4.44 -8.38
CA ALA A 231 -8.59 -4.35 -9.72
C ALA A 231 -8.35 -2.90 -10.15
N GLY A 232 -9.33 -2.03 -9.89
CA GLY A 232 -9.22 -0.61 -10.16
C GLY A 232 -8.11 0.05 -9.36
N PHE A 233 -8.06 -0.21 -8.05
CA PHE A 233 -7.01 0.32 -7.18
C PHE A 233 -5.62 -0.11 -7.64
N VAL A 234 -5.38 -1.41 -7.86
CA VAL A 234 -4.06 -1.92 -8.26
C VAL A 234 -3.60 -1.30 -9.58
N ARG A 235 -4.50 -1.23 -10.59
CA ARG A 235 -4.17 -0.62 -11.89
C ARG A 235 -3.93 0.87 -11.77
N GLY A 236 -4.80 1.59 -11.07
CA GLY A 236 -4.70 3.02 -10.85
C GLY A 236 -3.42 3.37 -10.11
N GLN A 237 -3.15 2.70 -8.99
CA GLN A 237 -1.98 2.98 -8.17
C GLN A 237 -0.67 2.62 -8.87
N THR A 238 -0.65 1.52 -9.65
CA THR A 238 0.52 1.20 -10.48
C THR A 238 0.79 2.30 -11.52
N ALA A 239 -0.26 2.81 -12.17
CA ALA A 239 -0.10 3.91 -13.12
C ALA A 239 0.40 5.19 -12.45
N VAL A 240 -0.13 5.53 -11.25
CA VAL A 240 0.35 6.67 -10.44
C VAL A 240 1.85 6.51 -10.12
N CYS A 241 2.28 5.34 -9.64
CA CYS A 241 3.68 5.05 -9.34
C CYS A 241 4.60 5.23 -10.56
N LEU A 242 4.19 4.73 -11.72
CA LEU A 242 4.96 4.85 -12.95
C LEU A 242 5.05 6.30 -13.43
N ILE A 243 3.95 7.03 -13.42
CA ILE A 243 3.92 8.44 -13.87
C ILE A 243 4.74 9.31 -12.93
N LEU A 244 4.50 9.24 -11.61
CA LEU A 244 5.22 10.07 -10.65
C LEU A 244 6.68 9.66 -10.51
N GLY A 245 6.98 8.36 -10.51
CA GLY A 245 8.36 7.88 -10.47
C GLY A 245 9.17 8.34 -11.67
N SER A 246 8.60 8.26 -12.87
CA SER A 246 9.22 8.78 -14.10
C SER A 246 9.38 10.30 -14.06
N PHE A 247 8.35 11.01 -13.61
CA PHE A 247 8.37 12.46 -13.48
C PHE A 247 9.47 12.92 -12.50
N TYR A 248 9.50 12.36 -11.28
CA TYR A 248 10.52 12.71 -10.30
C TYR A 248 11.93 12.35 -10.77
N ALA A 249 12.10 11.13 -11.33
CA ALA A 249 13.40 10.69 -11.83
C ALA A 249 13.95 11.62 -12.92
N VAL A 250 13.13 11.98 -13.89
CA VAL A 250 13.52 12.88 -14.98
C VAL A 250 13.72 14.29 -14.48
N ALA A 251 12.77 14.86 -13.74
CA ALA A 251 12.84 16.25 -13.30
C ALA A 251 14.01 16.49 -12.35
N LEU A 252 14.27 15.60 -11.38
CA LEU A 252 15.41 15.73 -10.47
C LEU A 252 16.76 15.55 -11.19
N THR A 253 16.82 14.65 -12.17
CA THR A 253 18.03 14.47 -12.98
C THR A 253 18.33 15.70 -13.84
N LEU A 254 17.30 16.32 -14.43
CA LEU A 254 17.45 17.54 -15.24
C LEU A 254 17.88 18.76 -14.40
N THR A 255 17.54 18.80 -13.11
CA THR A 255 18.07 19.86 -12.22
C THR A 255 19.56 19.67 -11.89
N GLY A 256 20.17 18.57 -12.31
CA GLY A 256 21.55 18.21 -11.95
C GLY A 256 21.71 17.77 -10.50
N LEU A 257 20.60 17.36 -9.85
CA LEU A 257 20.65 16.85 -8.48
C LEU A 257 21.39 15.50 -8.47
N ASN A 258 22.43 15.38 -7.66
CA ASN A 258 23.09 14.11 -7.42
C ASN A 258 22.08 13.08 -6.92
N PHE A 259 22.14 11.87 -7.48
CA PHE A 259 21.19 10.79 -7.15
C PHE A 259 19.72 11.08 -7.53
N GLY A 260 19.46 12.10 -8.37
CA GLY A 260 18.11 12.49 -8.76
C GLY A 260 17.31 11.33 -9.36
N LEU A 261 17.92 10.51 -10.22
CA LEU A 261 17.29 9.31 -10.78
C LEU A 261 16.93 8.30 -9.68
N LEU A 262 17.86 8.01 -8.78
CA LEU A 262 17.67 7.07 -7.68
C LEU A 262 16.54 7.52 -6.76
N ILE A 263 16.60 8.78 -6.32
CA ILE A 263 15.58 9.36 -5.42
C ILE A 263 14.21 9.35 -6.10
N GLY A 264 14.15 9.73 -7.37
CA GLY A 264 12.91 9.75 -8.14
C GLY A 264 12.27 8.37 -8.30
N LEU A 265 13.06 7.35 -8.67
CA LEU A 265 12.58 5.98 -8.81
C LEU A 265 12.12 5.38 -7.49
N ILE A 266 12.89 5.58 -6.41
CA ILE A 266 12.53 5.10 -5.06
C ILE A 266 11.26 5.80 -4.59
N SER A 267 11.15 7.11 -4.75
CA SER A 267 9.95 7.87 -4.41
C SER A 267 8.72 7.36 -5.15
N GLY A 268 8.85 7.16 -6.48
CA GLY A 268 7.78 6.62 -7.30
C GLY A 268 7.34 5.22 -6.87
N LEU A 269 8.28 4.36 -6.53
CA LEU A 269 7.97 3.00 -6.05
C LEU A 269 7.25 3.03 -4.69
N ILE A 270 7.74 3.85 -3.75
CA ILE A 270 7.13 4.00 -2.42
C ILE A 270 5.76 4.70 -2.50
N THR A 271 5.48 5.48 -3.54
CA THR A 271 4.18 6.13 -3.79
C THR A 271 3.04 5.12 -3.97
N PHE A 272 3.34 3.82 -4.06
CA PHE A 272 2.31 2.79 -3.91
C PHE A 272 1.52 2.95 -2.60
N ILE A 273 2.14 3.49 -1.56
CA ILE A 273 1.47 4.00 -0.37
C ILE A 273 1.30 5.52 -0.55
N PRO A 274 0.06 6.00 -0.75
CA PRO A 274 -0.21 7.42 -0.99
C PRO A 274 0.48 8.34 0.03
N TYR A 275 1.01 9.45 -0.42
CA TYR A 275 1.76 10.45 0.35
C TYR A 275 3.12 10.01 0.90
N VAL A 276 3.32 8.73 1.22
CA VAL A 276 4.57 8.25 1.84
C VAL A 276 5.73 8.38 0.87
N GLY A 277 5.53 8.02 -0.40
CA GLY A 277 6.58 8.11 -1.43
C GLY A 277 7.02 9.54 -1.70
N SER A 278 6.09 10.44 -1.92
CA SER A 278 6.40 11.85 -2.19
C SER A 278 7.03 12.56 -1.00
N MET A 279 6.57 12.29 0.24
CA MET A 279 7.19 12.84 1.45
C MET A 279 8.60 12.32 1.68
N THR A 280 8.81 11.02 1.55
CA THR A 280 10.16 10.41 1.68
C THR A 280 11.10 10.97 0.62
N GLY A 281 10.63 11.03 -0.63
CA GLY A 281 11.40 11.59 -1.74
C GLY A 281 11.74 13.06 -1.54
N LEU A 282 10.78 13.88 -1.08
CA LEU A 282 11.00 15.28 -0.76
C LEU A 282 12.09 15.47 0.28
N VAL A 283 12.04 14.74 1.40
CA VAL A 283 13.02 14.83 2.47
C VAL A 283 14.42 14.45 1.98
N LEU A 284 14.53 13.35 1.23
CA LEU A 284 15.81 12.92 0.64
C LEU A 284 16.33 13.91 -0.39
N ALA A 285 15.48 14.36 -1.33
CA ALA A 285 15.89 15.28 -2.38
C ALA A 285 16.27 16.65 -1.82
N LEU A 286 15.53 17.20 -0.87
CA LEU A 286 15.88 18.48 -0.22
C LEU A 286 17.16 18.36 0.59
N GLY A 287 17.37 17.26 1.32
CA GLY A 287 18.62 17.02 2.04
C GLY A 287 19.83 17.06 1.12
N VAL A 288 19.76 16.33 -0.01
CA VAL A 288 20.82 16.34 -1.03
C VAL A 288 20.94 17.71 -1.71
N ALA A 289 19.82 18.35 -2.06
CA ALA A 289 19.81 19.66 -2.72
C ALA A 289 20.46 20.74 -1.86
N VAL A 290 20.15 20.78 -0.56
CA VAL A 290 20.77 21.73 0.37
C VAL A 290 22.26 21.44 0.50
N ALA A 291 22.67 20.19 0.65
CA ALA A 291 24.10 19.86 0.73
C ALA A 291 24.89 20.16 -0.55
N GLN A 292 24.26 20.01 -1.73
CA GLN A 292 24.90 20.17 -3.02
C GLN A 292 24.87 21.60 -3.55
N PHE A 293 23.72 22.26 -3.48
CA PHE A 293 23.49 23.53 -4.18
C PHE A 293 23.66 24.77 -3.29
N TRP A 294 23.83 24.61 -1.99
CA TRP A 294 24.00 25.77 -1.13
C TRP A 294 25.22 26.63 -1.57
N PRO A 295 25.12 27.94 -1.70
CA PRO A 295 23.99 28.86 -1.40
C PRO A 295 23.05 29.18 -2.59
N ALA A 296 23.04 28.38 -3.64
CA ALA A 296 22.18 28.61 -4.81
C ALA A 296 20.71 28.24 -4.50
N TYR A 297 20.02 29.10 -3.78
CA TYR A 297 18.61 28.88 -3.34
C TYR A 297 17.64 28.56 -4.48
N GLY A 298 17.89 29.09 -5.69
CA GLY A 298 17.04 28.85 -6.85
C GLY A 298 16.89 27.37 -7.20
N LEU A 299 17.98 26.60 -7.17
CA LEU A 299 17.95 25.16 -7.46
C LEU A 299 17.25 24.38 -6.35
N ILE A 300 17.45 24.78 -5.09
CA ILE A 300 16.76 24.16 -3.95
C ILE A 300 15.24 24.37 -4.06
N LEU A 301 14.82 25.59 -4.42
CA LEU A 301 13.40 25.92 -4.64
C LEU A 301 12.81 25.16 -5.84
N ILE A 302 13.60 24.92 -6.90
CA ILE A 302 13.16 24.10 -8.04
C ILE A 302 12.91 22.65 -7.56
N VAL A 303 13.81 22.07 -6.79
CA VAL A 303 13.63 20.70 -6.23
C VAL A 303 12.36 20.64 -5.35
N LEU A 304 12.14 21.63 -4.49
CA LEU A 304 10.91 21.74 -3.71
C LEU A 304 9.68 21.85 -4.63
N GLY A 305 9.76 22.70 -5.65
CA GLY A 305 8.68 22.89 -6.62
C GLY A 305 8.31 21.62 -7.38
N ILE A 306 9.28 20.79 -7.74
CA ILE A 306 9.05 19.47 -8.40
C ILE A 306 8.16 18.59 -7.52
N PHE A 307 8.45 18.48 -6.24
CA PHE A 307 7.62 17.67 -5.33
C PHE A 307 6.25 18.29 -5.07
N LEU A 308 6.15 19.63 -4.97
CA LEU A 308 4.87 20.30 -4.82
C LEU A 308 3.98 20.09 -6.05
N VAL A 309 4.55 20.21 -7.26
CA VAL A 309 3.83 19.91 -8.51
C VAL A 309 3.42 18.45 -8.56
N GLY A 310 4.33 17.52 -8.24
CA GLY A 310 4.01 16.10 -8.21
C GLY A 310 2.90 15.77 -7.21
N GLN A 311 2.94 16.35 -6.00
CA GLN A 311 1.92 16.17 -4.99
C GLN A 311 0.56 16.77 -5.40
N PHE A 312 0.59 17.95 -6.05
CA PHE A 312 -0.62 18.56 -6.60
C PHE A 312 -1.24 17.68 -7.69
N VAL A 313 -0.42 17.18 -8.62
CA VAL A 313 -0.86 16.30 -9.72
C VAL A 313 -1.36 14.98 -9.17
N GLU A 314 -0.66 14.39 -8.18
CA GLU A 314 -1.11 13.16 -7.50
C GLU A 314 -2.51 13.34 -6.90
N GLY A 315 -2.68 14.35 -6.04
CA GLY A 315 -3.93 14.53 -5.28
C GLY A 315 -5.10 15.01 -6.11
N ASN A 316 -4.87 15.89 -7.11
CA ASN A 316 -5.97 16.54 -7.83
C ASN A 316 -6.24 15.96 -9.23
N VAL A 317 -5.31 15.20 -9.80
CA VAL A 317 -5.45 14.67 -11.17
C VAL A 317 -5.36 13.15 -11.19
N LEU A 318 -4.27 12.57 -10.68
CA LEU A 318 -4.00 11.16 -10.83
C LEU A 318 -4.87 10.30 -9.90
N ALA A 319 -4.92 10.63 -8.62
CA ALA A 319 -5.69 9.86 -7.65
C ALA A 319 -7.21 9.86 -7.99
N PRO A 320 -7.87 11.00 -8.27
CA PRO A 320 -9.28 11.00 -8.65
C PRO A 320 -9.56 10.22 -9.94
N LYS A 321 -8.74 10.43 -10.98
CA LYS A 321 -8.99 9.82 -12.30
C LYS A 321 -8.59 8.36 -12.41
N LEU A 322 -7.50 7.95 -11.76
CA LEU A 322 -6.96 6.60 -11.92
C LEU A 322 -7.41 5.65 -10.80
N VAL A 323 -7.66 6.18 -9.62
CA VAL A 323 -8.06 5.38 -8.46
C VAL A 323 -9.52 5.64 -8.10
N GLY A 324 -9.96 6.90 -8.02
CA GLY A 324 -11.30 7.29 -7.55
C GLY A 324 -12.44 6.76 -8.42
N GLU A 325 -12.36 6.90 -9.74
CA GLU A 325 -13.37 6.39 -10.67
C GLU A 325 -13.50 4.86 -10.60
N SER A 326 -12.42 4.17 -10.28
CA SER A 326 -12.37 2.70 -10.22
C SER A 326 -12.91 2.14 -8.91
N VAL A 327 -12.97 2.93 -7.84
CA VAL A 327 -13.43 2.49 -6.50
C VAL A 327 -14.86 2.97 -6.22
N GLY A 328 -15.48 3.70 -7.16
CA GLY A 328 -16.87 4.17 -7.02
C GLY A 328 -17.07 5.25 -5.95
N ILE A 329 -16.00 5.88 -5.49
CA ILE A 329 -16.08 7.02 -4.60
C ILE A 329 -16.33 8.25 -5.47
N HIS A 330 -17.59 8.66 -5.54
CA HIS A 330 -17.97 9.95 -6.13
C HIS A 330 -17.36 11.06 -5.26
N PRO A 331 -16.70 12.06 -5.87
CA PRO A 331 -16.17 13.21 -5.12
C PRO A 331 -17.30 14.02 -4.47
#